data_8e17b9e868f6387fbcf56f5eac25eb7e
#
_entry.id   8e17b9e868f6387fbcf56f5eac25eb7e
#
_cell.length_a   1.000
_cell.length_b   1.000
_cell.length_c   1.000
_cell.angle_alpha   90.00
_cell.angle_beta   90.00
_cell.angle_gamma   90.00
#
_symmetry.space_group_name_H-M   'P 1'
#
loop_
_entity.id
_entity.type
_entity.pdbx_description
1 polymer ?
#
loop_
_entity_poly.entity_id
_entity_poly.type
_entity_poly.pdbx_seq_one_letter_code
_entity_poly.pdbx_strand_id
1 'polypeptide(L)'
;MSTAKQAKSALISVFDKTGLEPIIHRMKTLGITIYSTGGTEDFIKKLGVEVVPVESITDYPPIFGGRVKTLHPKIFGGILNRQDNAQDTEEMKQYAIPQIDIVIVDLYPFEKTVTSGASEQEIIEKIDIGGISLIRAAAKNYKDVLCVASINQYADLLYILNEQHGSSTLEERHSFATKAFRVSSHYDTAIFNYFNQTEEIPTLAINECDGQVLRYGENPHQKGEFYGNFDALFDKLHGKELSYNNLLDVDAAVNLMAEFVGDDPTFAILKHNNACGVATRKTIHEAYKDALAGDPVSAFGGILISNTKIDSATAETIHSLFFEVIIAPSYSDEALKILEQKKNRIILVQKKAKMPTTSVRSCLNGYLVQEKDLKTDSIEDVQYVTAVKPSAEVLEDLFFASKICKNTKSNTIVLAKNKQLIASGTGQTSRVDALKQAIEKAKEFQFDLNDAVMASDAFFPFPDCVEIAHDEGIRSVIQPGGSIKDQASIDYCDAHQMGMVFTGIRHFKH
;
A
#
# COMPACT_ATOMS: atom_id res chain seq x y z
N MET A 1 17.79 -22.87 -32.07
CA MET A 1 17.59 -24.10 -31.30
C MET A 1 17.88 -23.80 -29.86
N SER A 2 16.93 -23.91 -28.95
CA SER A 2 17.15 -23.71 -27.50
C SER A 2 18.10 -24.79 -27.02
N THR A 3 19.32 -24.44 -26.63
CA THR A 3 20.28 -25.38 -26.05
C THR A 3 19.87 -25.67 -24.62
N ALA A 4 19.08 -26.70 -24.43
CA ALA A 4 18.80 -27.24 -23.10
C ALA A 4 20.12 -27.67 -22.44
N LYS A 5 20.32 -27.35 -21.17
CA LYS A 5 21.50 -27.74 -20.38
C LYS A 5 21.12 -28.68 -19.27
N GLN A 6 21.78 -29.83 -19.24
CA GLN A 6 21.64 -30.85 -18.20
C GLN A 6 22.46 -30.46 -16.99
N ALA A 7 21.84 -30.28 -15.85
CA ALA A 7 22.52 -30.02 -14.59
C ALA A 7 23.22 -31.29 -14.07
N LYS A 8 24.47 -31.13 -13.64
CA LYS A 8 25.29 -32.21 -13.03
C LYS A 8 25.71 -31.82 -11.59
N SER A 9 25.57 -30.57 -11.24
CA SER A 9 26.01 -30.05 -9.97
C SER A 9 25.12 -28.91 -9.47
N ALA A 10 25.03 -28.74 -8.16
CA ALA A 10 24.27 -27.69 -7.49
C ALA A 10 25.01 -27.17 -6.26
N LEU A 11 25.07 -25.85 -6.12
CA LEU A 11 25.47 -25.18 -4.87
C LEU A 11 24.23 -24.76 -4.11
N ILE A 12 24.06 -25.24 -2.88
CA ILE A 12 22.90 -24.95 -2.04
C ILE A 12 23.35 -24.28 -0.73
N SER A 13 22.89 -23.06 -0.49
CA SER A 13 23.14 -22.33 0.75
C SER A 13 21.95 -21.48 1.09
N VAL A 14 21.04 -21.97 1.94
CA VAL A 14 19.79 -21.30 2.29
C VAL A 14 19.67 -21.10 3.80
N PHE A 15 19.03 -19.99 4.18
CA PHE A 15 18.64 -19.71 5.55
C PHE A 15 17.40 -20.52 5.94
N ASP A 16 16.36 -20.49 5.12
CA ASP A 16 15.11 -21.24 5.32
C ASP A 16 15.16 -22.58 4.55
N LYS A 17 14.97 -23.69 5.26
CA LYS A 17 14.98 -25.06 4.71
C LYS A 17 13.60 -25.58 4.33
N THR A 18 12.56 -24.78 4.51
CA THR A 18 11.17 -25.17 4.18
C THR A 18 11.05 -25.52 2.69
N GLY A 19 10.51 -26.70 2.39
CA GLY A 19 10.32 -27.16 1.01
C GLY A 19 11.59 -27.59 0.26
N LEU A 20 12.78 -27.58 0.90
CA LEU A 20 14.04 -27.96 0.27
C LEU A 20 14.22 -29.49 0.14
N GLU A 21 13.66 -30.28 1.06
CA GLU A 21 13.83 -31.73 1.13
C GLU A 21 13.47 -32.47 -0.19
N PRO A 22 12.30 -32.22 -0.83
CA PRO A 22 11.96 -32.88 -2.10
C PRO A 22 12.97 -32.58 -3.22
N ILE A 23 13.51 -31.36 -3.25
CA ILE A 23 14.52 -30.93 -4.22
C ILE A 23 15.80 -31.73 -4.04
N ILE A 24 16.28 -31.84 -2.80
CA ILE A 24 17.50 -32.59 -2.46
C ILE A 24 17.37 -34.07 -2.85
N HIS A 25 16.28 -34.74 -2.49
CA HIS A 25 16.04 -36.12 -2.84
C HIS A 25 15.95 -36.33 -4.35
N ARG A 26 15.34 -35.39 -5.07
CA ARG A 26 15.27 -35.50 -6.53
C ARG A 26 16.64 -35.29 -7.18
N MET A 27 17.45 -34.35 -6.69
CA MET A 27 18.83 -34.14 -7.14
C MET A 27 19.68 -35.41 -6.92
N LYS A 28 19.57 -36.07 -5.75
CA LYS A 28 20.22 -37.35 -5.48
C LYS A 28 19.82 -38.41 -6.51
N THR A 29 18.53 -38.54 -6.80
CA THR A 29 18.01 -39.51 -7.78
C THR A 29 18.55 -39.27 -9.19
N LEU A 30 18.79 -38.02 -9.55
CA LEU A 30 19.33 -37.59 -10.85
C LEU A 30 20.88 -37.63 -10.90
N GLY A 31 21.55 -38.00 -9.80
CA GLY A 31 23.01 -38.03 -9.72
C GLY A 31 23.67 -36.63 -9.76
N ILE A 32 22.94 -35.60 -9.36
CA ILE A 32 23.47 -34.22 -9.29
C ILE A 32 24.32 -34.09 -8.02
N THR A 33 25.60 -33.72 -8.20
CA THR A 33 26.50 -33.46 -7.08
C THR A 33 26.08 -32.22 -6.32
N ILE A 34 25.92 -32.33 -5.01
CA ILE A 34 25.49 -31.17 -4.17
C ILE A 34 26.69 -30.61 -3.42
N TYR A 35 26.94 -29.33 -3.60
CA TYR A 35 27.89 -28.54 -2.80
C TYR A 35 27.11 -27.73 -1.76
N SER A 36 27.57 -27.69 -0.52
CA SER A 36 26.92 -26.91 0.52
C SER A 36 27.88 -26.53 1.65
N THR A 37 27.42 -25.69 2.55
CA THR A 37 28.19 -25.26 3.72
C THR A 37 27.29 -25.01 4.92
N GLY A 38 27.84 -25.17 6.15
CA GLY A 38 27.19 -24.82 7.41
C GLY A 38 25.84 -25.49 7.63
N GLY A 39 24.86 -24.77 8.14
CA GLY A 39 23.56 -25.35 8.52
C GLY A 39 22.75 -25.96 7.38
N THR A 40 23.01 -25.60 6.12
CA THR A 40 22.39 -26.27 4.94
C THR A 40 23.05 -27.61 4.68
N GLU A 41 24.37 -27.70 4.80
CA GLU A 41 25.12 -28.95 4.71
C GLU A 41 24.66 -29.95 5.79
N ASP A 42 24.54 -29.51 7.03
CA ASP A 42 24.04 -30.33 8.15
C ASP A 42 22.62 -30.86 7.88
N PHE A 43 21.76 -30.03 7.31
CA PHE A 43 20.40 -30.41 6.94
C PHE A 43 20.41 -31.50 5.87
N ILE A 44 21.22 -31.35 4.80
CA ILE A 44 21.33 -32.34 3.72
C ILE A 44 21.88 -33.68 4.24
N LYS A 45 22.90 -33.64 5.11
CA LYS A 45 23.45 -34.84 5.76
C LYS A 45 22.41 -35.61 6.58
N LYS A 46 21.56 -34.86 7.32
CA LYS A 46 20.47 -35.46 8.12
C LYS A 46 19.42 -36.16 7.26
N LEU A 47 19.25 -35.75 6.00
CA LEU A 47 18.38 -36.46 5.02
C LEU A 47 19.03 -37.73 4.41
N GLY A 48 20.25 -38.07 4.81
CA GLY A 48 20.97 -39.22 4.27
C GLY A 48 21.41 -39.02 2.81
N VAL A 49 21.67 -37.78 2.42
CA VAL A 49 22.13 -37.41 1.07
C VAL A 49 23.58 -36.99 1.15
N GLU A 50 24.41 -37.50 0.24
CA GLU A 50 25.81 -37.13 0.11
C GLU A 50 25.91 -35.67 -0.30
N VAL A 51 26.80 -34.91 0.35
CA VAL A 51 27.05 -33.49 0.10
C VAL A 51 28.52 -33.21 0.22
N VAL A 52 29.07 -32.44 -0.71
CA VAL A 52 30.46 -32.03 -0.73
C VAL A 52 30.55 -30.68 0.00
N PRO A 53 31.30 -30.59 1.13
CA PRO A 53 31.51 -29.33 1.83
C PRO A 53 32.23 -28.30 0.94
N VAL A 54 31.79 -27.05 0.95
CA VAL A 54 32.46 -25.97 0.20
C VAL A 54 33.91 -25.82 0.68
N GLU A 55 34.14 -26.02 1.95
CA GLU A 55 35.47 -25.96 2.58
C GLU A 55 36.47 -26.96 1.97
N SER A 56 35.99 -28.12 1.50
CA SER A 56 36.85 -29.12 0.81
C SER A 56 37.22 -28.71 -0.61
N ILE A 57 36.46 -27.78 -1.23
CA ILE A 57 36.77 -27.24 -2.56
C ILE A 57 37.75 -26.07 -2.44
N THR A 58 37.52 -25.21 -1.44
CA THR A 58 38.27 -23.98 -1.26
C THR A 58 39.61 -24.18 -0.54
N ASP A 59 39.75 -25.31 0.15
CA ASP A 59 40.85 -25.58 1.09
C ASP A 59 40.98 -24.46 2.16
N TYR A 60 39.87 -23.80 2.51
CA TYR A 60 39.81 -22.68 3.42
C TYR A 60 38.68 -22.84 4.44
N PRO A 61 38.93 -22.69 5.73
CA PRO A 61 37.91 -22.82 6.76
C PRO A 61 36.99 -21.59 6.76
N PRO A 62 35.75 -21.71 7.25
CA PRO A 62 34.89 -20.57 7.47
C PRO A 62 35.51 -19.69 8.58
N ILE A 63 35.69 -18.39 8.28
CA ILE A 63 36.30 -17.44 9.23
C ILE A 63 35.29 -16.35 9.62
N PHE A 64 35.67 -15.61 10.70
CA PHE A 64 34.82 -14.52 11.23
C PHE A 64 33.40 -14.97 11.56
N GLY A 65 33.26 -16.11 12.26
CA GLY A 65 31.96 -16.65 12.63
C GLY A 65 31.11 -17.11 11.42
N GLY A 66 31.76 -17.38 10.28
CA GLY A 66 31.10 -17.82 9.06
C GLY A 66 30.67 -16.70 8.11
N ARG A 67 31.05 -15.44 8.35
CA ARG A 67 30.83 -14.33 7.43
C ARG A 67 31.57 -14.51 6.09
N VAL A 68 32.69 -15.25 6.08
CA VAL A 68 33.46 -15.60 4.88
C VAL A 68 33.55 -17.12 4.76
N LYS A 69 32.87 -17.70 3.79
CA LYS A 69 32.87 -19.14 3.47
C LYS A 69 32.85 -19.38 1.98
N THR A 70 31.89 -18.78 1.27
CA THR A 70 31.64 -19.00 -0.16
C THR A 70 32.29 -17.94 -1.07
N LEU A 71 32.80 -16.84 -0.51
CA LEU A 71 33.50 -15.77 -1.23
C LEU A 71 34.91 -16.20 -1.61
N HIS A 72 35.01 -17.13 -2.56
CA HIS A 72 36.26 -17.74 -2.96
C HIS A 72 36.34 -17.90 -4.48
N PRO A 73 37.51 -17.70 -5.14
CA PRO A 73 37.66 -17.83 -6.60
C PRO A 73 37.20 -19.17 -7.17
N LYS A 74 37.42 -20.28 -6.48
CA LYS A 74 36.96 -21.61 -6.92
C LYS A 74 35.44 -21.72 -6.98
N ILE A 75 34.71 -21.07 -6.06
CA ILE A 75 33.24 -21.06 -6.05
C ILE A 75 32.70 -20.14 -7.13
N PHE A 76 33.19 -18.89 -7.18
CA PHE A 76 32.76 -17.92 -8.20
C PHE A 76 33.20 -18.31 -9.59
N GLY A 77 34.37 -18.91 -9.76
CA GLY A 77 34.83 -19.48 -11.03
C GLY A 77 33.90 -20.60 -11.52
N GLY A 78 33.46 -21.49 -10.61
CA GLY A 78 32.50 -22.54 -10.93
C GLY A 78 31.14 -22.03 -11.40
N ILE A 79 30.72 -20.84 -10.93
CA ILE A 79 29.46 -20.20 -11.32
C ILE A 79 29.63 -19.34 -12.58
N LEU A 80 30.74 -18.62 -12.71
CA LEU A 80 30.92 -17.58 -13.74
C LEU A 80 31.60 -18.06 -15.03
N ASN A 81 32.14 -19.29 -15.08
CA ASN A 81 32.73 -19.82 -16.28
C ASN A 81 31.73 -19.90 -17.44
N ARG A 82 32.21 -19.64 -18.64
CA ARG A 82 31.47 -19.78 -19.89
C ARG A 82 31.75 -21.16 -20.45
N GLN A 83 30.75 -22.05 -20.39
CA GLN A 83 30.95 -23.47 -20.74
C GLN A 83 31.32 -23.71 -22.21
N ASP A 84 31.04 -22.75 -23.09
CA ASP A 84 31.41 -22.75 -24.51
C ASP A 84 32.76 -22.07 -24.82
N ASN A 85 33.45 -21.57 -23.77
CA ASN A 85 34.75 -20.91 -23.92
C ASN A 85 35.90 -21.84 -23.59
N ALA A 86 36.78 -22.10 -24.57
CA ALA A 86 37.90 -23.00 -24.42
C ALA A 86 38.94 -22.54 -23.37
N GLN A 87 39.17 -21.22 -23.25
CA GLN A 87 40.09 -20.69 -22.25
C GLN A 87 39.53 -20.89 -20.83
N ASP A 88 38.23 -20.61 -20.58
CA ASP A 88 37.61 -20.79 -19.29
C ASP A 88 37.67 -22.30 -18.88
N THR A 89 37.45 -23.22 -19.84
CA THR A 89 37.58 -24.65 -19.62
C THR A 89 38.99 -25.08 -19.21
N GLU A 90 40.02 -24.50 -19.82
CA GLU A 90 41.39 -24.78 -19.46
C GLU A 90 41.80 -24.24 -18.09
N GLU A 91 41.35 -22.99 -17.76
CA GLU A 91 41.57 -22.37 -16.48
C GLU A 91 40.85 -23.15 -15.35
N MET A 92 39.63 -23.66 -15.59
CA MET A 92 38.93 -24.52 -14.63
C MET A 92 39.73 -25.77 -14.27
N LYS A 93 40.35 -26.41 -15.27
CA LYS A 93 41.22 -27.58 -15.05
C LYS A 93 42.50 -27.18 -14.28
N GLN A 94 43.16 -26.13 -14.74
CA GLN A 94 44.40 -25.61 -14.14
C GLN A 94 44.25 -25.31 -12.66
N TYR A 95 43.13 -24.67 -12.28
CA TYR A 95 42.89 -24.24 -10.89
C TYR A 95 41.98 -25.18 -10.09
N ALA A 96 41.65 -26.36 -10.64
CA ALA A 96 40.76 -27.33 -10.01
C ALA A 96 39.42 -26.71 -9.56
N ILE A 97 38.77 -25.95 -10.47
CA ILE A 97 37.49 -25.28 -10.23
C ILE A 97 36.37 -26.24 -10.61
N PRO A 98 35.44 -26.60 -9.72
CA PRO A 98 34.31 -27.47 -10.05
C PRO A 98 33.25 -26.68 -10.83
N GLN A 99 32.60 -27.32 -11.79
CA GLN A 99 31.43 -26.76 -12.47
C GLN A 99 30.26 -26.64 -11.50
N ILE A 100 29.50 -25.55 -11.57
CA ILE A 100 28.27 -25.32 -10.82
C ILE A 100 27.18 -24.97 -11.82
N ASP A 101 26.16 -25.83 -11.95
CA ASP A 101 25.09 -25.69 -12.93
C ASP A 101 23.80 -25.09 -12.31
N ILE A 102 23.58 -25.33 -11.02
CA ILE A 102 22.44 -24.80 -10.27
C ILE A 102 22.97 -24.10 -9.01
N VAL A 103 22.42 -22.90 -8.71
CA VAL A 103 22.68 -22.19 -7.47
C VAL A 103 21.35 -21.94 -6.76
N ILE A 104 21.20 -22.49 -5.55
CA ILE A 104 20.01 -22.30 -4.70
C ILE A 104 20.45 -21.53 -3.45
N VAL A 105 20.02 -20.28 -3.36
CA VAL A 105 20.41 -19.38 -2.27
C VAL A 105 19.21 -18.51 -1.92
N ASP A 106 18.89 -18.40 -0.65
CA ASP A 106 18.03 -17.36 -0.12
C ASP A 106 18.84 -16.37 0.73
N LEU A 107 18.25 -15.22 1.01
CA LEU A 107 18.87 -14.15 1.80
C LEU A 107 18.39 -14.18 3.25
N TYR A 108 19.18 -13.64 4.15
CA TYR A 108 18.75 -13.41 5.53
C TYR A 108 17.52 -12.50 5.56
N PRO A 109 16.59 -12.71 6.53
CA PRO A 109 15.32 -11.98 6.62
C PRO A 109 15.51 -10.58 7.19
N PHE A 110 16.23 -9.69 6.48
CA PHE A 110 16.58 -8.33 6.91
C PHE A 110 15.36 -7.53 7.32
N GLU A 111 14.36 -7.40 6.44
CA GLU A 111 13.15 -6.61 6.69
C GLU A 111 12.32 -7.13 7.87
N LYS A 112 12.22 -8.47 8.02
CA LYS A 112 11.56 -9.07 9.20
C LYS A 112 12.29 -8.74 10.48
N THR A 113 13.62 -8.66 10.44
CA THR A 113 14.43 -8.30 11.61
C THR A 113 14.24 -6.82 11.95
N VAL A 114 14.22 -5.93 10.96
CA VAL A 114 13.92 -4.51 11.16
C VAL A 114 12.53 -4.32 11.79
N THR A 115 11.51 -4.97 11.22
CA THR A 115 10.12 -4.83 11.69
C THR A 115 9.87 -5.46 13.07
N SER A 116 10.71 -6.40 13.51
CA SER A 116 10.61 -6.99 14.85
C SER A 116 11.09 -6.06 15.98
N GLY A 117 11.69 -4.92 15.65
CA GLY A 117 12.27 -4.00 16.63
C GLY A 117 13.57 -4.50 17.25
N ALA A 118 14.32 -5.35 16.53
CA ALA A 118 15.63 -5.86 16.94
C ALA A 118 16.64 -4.71 17.09
N SER A 119 17.72 -4.95 17.82
CA SER A 119 18.81 -3.98 17.97
C SER A 119 19.51 -3.72 16.61
N GLU A 120 20.12 -2.54 16.47
CA GLU A 120 20.88 -2.18 15.27
C GLU A 120 21.93 -3.25 14.92
N GLN A 121 22.65 -3.73 15.92
CA GLN A 121 23.64 -4.78 15.72
C GLN A 121 23.04 -6.07 15.13
N GLU A 122 21.89 -6.51 15.63
CA GLU A 122 21.18 -7.69 15.10
C GLU A 122 20.69 -7.47 13.68
N ILE A 123 20.24 -6.26 13.36
CA ILE A 123 19.80 -5.88 12.01
C ILE A 123 21.00 -5.91 11.04
N ILE A 124 22.12 -5.30 11.41
CA ILE A 124 23.35 -5.28 10.60
C ILE A 124 23.88 -6.70 10.33
N GLU A 125 23.81 -7.61 11.31
CA GLU A 125 24.20 -9.02 11.12
C GLU A 125 23.28 -9.77 10.12
N LYS A 126 22.13 -9.22 9.75
CA LYS A 126 21.25 -9.78 8.71
C LYS A 126 21.49 -9.20 7.31
N ILE A 127 22.51 -8.35 7.14
CA ILE A 127 22.94 -7.93 5.81
C ILE A 127 23.77 -9.07 5.21
N ASP A 128 23.19 -9.74 4.21
CA ASP A 128 23.81 -10.88 3.54
C ASP A 128 24.82 -10.40 2.49
N ILE A 129 26.08 -10.81 2.66
CA ILE A 129 27.17 -10.50 1.71
C ILE A 129 27.42 -11.68 0.77
N GLY A 130 27.48 -12.89 1.30
CA GLY A 130 27.82 -14.10 0.53
C GLY A 130 26.68 -14.55 -0.38
N GLY A 131 25.46 -14.64 0.16
CA GLY A 131 24.29 -15.08 -0.58
C GLY A 131 23.93 -14.15 -1.72
N ILE A 132 23.89 -12.82 -1.47
CA ILE A 132 23.61 -11.83 -2.51
C ILE A 132 24.65 -11.90 -3.65
N SER A 133 25.91 -12.11 -3.31
CA SER A 133 27.00 -12.22 -4.29
C SER A 133 26.84 -13.48 -5.15
N LEU A 134 26.48 -14.62 -4.59
CA LEU A 134 26.20 -15.87 -5.31
C LEU A 134 25.00 -15.72 -6.25
N ILE A 135 23.92 -15.11 -5.77
CA ILE A 135 22.70 -14.83 -6.57
C ILE A 135 23.08 -13.99 -7.80
N ARG A 136 23.79 -12.89 -7.60
CA ARG A 136 24.19 -11.99 -8.70
C ARG A 136 25.13 -12.66 -9.70
N ALA A 137 26.07 -13.48 -9.23
CA ALA A 137 27.02 -14.21 -10.09
C ALA A 137 26.26 -15.25 -10.96
N ALA A 138 25.38 -16.06 -10.35
CA ALA A 138 24.60 -17.07 -11.05
C ALA A 138 23.62 -16.43 -12.06
N ALA A 139 22.90 -15.39 -11.65
CA ALA A 139 21.99 -14.65 -12.53
C ALA A 139 22.71 -13.99 -13.72
N LYS A 140 23.91 -13.42 -13.51
CA LYS A 140 24.73 -12.90 -14.60
C LYS A 140 25.08 -13.98 -15.64
N ASN A 141 25.38 -15.18 -15.16
CA ASN A 141 25.76 -16.31 -16.04
C ASN A 141 24.56 -17.23 -16.39
N TYR A 142 23.37 -16.68 -16.53
CA TYR A 142 22.14 -17.43 -16.81
C TYR A 142 22.21 -18.28 -18.09
N LYS A 143 23.11 -18.01 -19.02
CA LYS A 143 23.34 -18.85 -20.19
C LYS A 143 23.75 -20.26 -19.80
N ASP A 144 24.46 -20.40 -18.70
CA ASP A 144 25.08 -21.62 -18.24
C ASP A 144 24.52 -22.12 -16.90
N VAL A 145 24.02 -21.22 -16.03
CA VAL A 145 23.64 -21.52 -14.64
C VAL A 145 22.16 -21.21 -14.38
N LEU A 146 21.47 -22.09 -13.68
CA LEU A 146 20.12 -21.88 -13.16
C LEU A 146 20.20 -21.28 -11.75
N CYS A 147 19.68 -20.06 -11.54
CA CYS A 147 19.74 -19.34 -10.27
C CYS A 147 18.38 -19.35 -9.56
N VAL A 148 18.27 -20.03 -8.43
CA VAL A 148 17.09 -20.08 -7.56
C VAL A 148 17.35 -19.20 -6.34
N ALA A 149 16.73 -18.02 -6.29
CA ALA A 149 16.98 -17.01 -5.28
C ALA A 149 15.90 -16.88 -4.21
N SER A 150 14.86 -17.70 -4.27
CA SER A 150 13.72 -17.66 -3.35
C SER A 150 13.00 -18.99 -3.30
N ILE A 151 12.44 -19.30 -2.13
CA ILE A 151 11.54 -20.45 -1.90
C ILE A 151 10.34 -20.46 -2.88
N ASN A 152 9.87 -19.31 -3.30
CA ASN A 152 8.76 -19.16 -4.26
C ASN A 152 9.08 -19.76 -5.64
N GLN A 153 10.35 -20.07 -5.93
CA GLN A 153 10.80 -20.69 -7.17
C GLN A 153 10.97 -22.21 -7.06
N TYR A 154 10.75 -22.80 -5.88
CA TYR A 154 10.97 -24.24 -5.65
C TYR A 154 10.02 -25.12 -6.46
N ALA A 155 8.77 -24.71 -6.68
CA ALA A 155 7.83 -25.43 -7.51
C ALA A 155 8.30 -25.48 -8.98
N ASP A 156 8.77 -24.34 -9.51
CA ASP A 156 9.31 -24.25 -10.87
C ASP A 156 10.60 -25.12 -11.01
N LEU A 157 11.48 -25.09 -10.00
CA LEU A 157 12.67 -25.95 -9.98
C LEU A 157 12.30 -27.44 -9.93
N LEU A 158 11.35 -27.83 -9.08
CA LEU A 158 10.87 -29.20 -8.99
C LEU A 158 10.28 -29.70 -10.30
N TYR A 159 9.57 -28.84 -11.03
CA TYR A 159 9.10 -29.17 -12.39
C TYR A 159 10.26 -29.51 -13.33
N ILE A 160 11.31 -28.65 -13.36
CA ILE A 160 12.52 -28.91 -14.18
C ILE A 160 13.21 -30.24 -13.77
N LEU A 161 13.33 -30.47 -12.47
CA LEU A 161 13.97 -31.70 -11.96
C LEU A 161 13.14 -32.94 -12.26
N ASN A 162 11.81 -32.89 -12.14
CA ASN A 162 10.94 -34.04 -12.31
C ASN A 162 10.63 -34.34 -13.78
N GLU A 163 10.12 -33.36 -14.50
CA GLU A 163 9.58 -33.55 -15.86
C GLU A 163 10.68 -33.43 -16.92
N GLN A 164 11.71 -32.62 -16.67
CA GLN A 164 12.81 -32.41 -17.60
C GLN A 164 14.11 -33.07 -17.14
N HIS A 165 14.05 -33.91 -16.10
CA HIS A 165 15.19 -34.65 -15.55
C HIS A 165 16.42 -33.77 -15.23
N GLY A 166 16.18 -32.51 -14.82
CA GLY A 166 17.23 -31.52 -14.49
C GLY A 166 17.81 -30.78 -15.70
N SER A 167 17.18 -30.90 -16.87
CA SER A 167 17.56 -30.16 -18.08
C SER A 167 16.76 -28.86 -18.18
N SER A 168 17.41 -27.72 -18.22
CA SER A 168 16.75 -26.41 -18.34
C SER A 168 16.99 -25.73 -19.69
N THR A 169 15.97 -25.06 -20.21
CA THR A 169 16.09 -24.22 -21.43
C THR A 169 16.73 -22.88 -21.12
N LEU A 170 17.17 -22.18 -22.16
CA LEU A 170 17.71 -20.82 -22.01
C LEU A 170 16.65 -19.84 -21.49
N GLU A 171 15.40 -19.96 -21.95
CA GLU A 171 14.29 -19.14 -21.54
C GLU A 171 13.98 -19.33 -20.04
N GLU A 172 13.98 -20.57 -19.55
CA GLU A 172 13.79 -20.85 -18.13
C GLU A 172 14.90 -20.24 -17.31
N ARG A 173 16.18 -20.44 -17.67
CA ARG A 173 17.31 -19.85 -16.95
C ARG A 173 17.26 -18.31 -16.96
N HIS A 174 16.86 -17.69 -18.08
CA HIS A 174 16.64 -16.25 -18.17
C HIS A 174 15.51 -15.80 -17.24
N SER A 175 14.39 -16.53 -17.19
CA SER A 175 13.29 -16.23 -16.25
C SER A 175 13.74 -16.30 -14.79
N PHE A 176 14.49 -17.33 -14.41
CA PHE A 176 15.06 -17.44 -13.07
C PHE A 176 16.05 -16.32 -12.75
N ALA A 177 16.89 -15.91 -13.70
CA ALA A 177 17.81 -14.78 -13.53
C ALA A 177 17.07 -13.45 -13.33
N THR A 178 15.98 -13.24 -14.06
CA THR A 178 15.12 -12.06 -13.88
C THR A 178 14.55 -12.03 -12.47
N LYS A 179 14.01 -13.15 -11.99
CA LYS A 179 13.50 -13.31 -10.61
C LYS A 179 14.61 -13.09 -9.57
N ALA A 180 15.83 -13.55 -9.84
CA ALA A 180 16.99 -13.37 -8.96
C ALA A 180 17.41 -11.89 -8.84
N PHE A 181 17.45 -11.14 -9.95
CA PHE A 181 17.72 -9.70 -9.90
C PHE A 181 16.59 -8.91 -9.22
N ARG A 182 15.33 -9.35 -9.34
CA ARG A 182 14.23 -8.79 -8.54
C ARG A 182 14.50 -8.93 -7.04
N VAL A 183 14.90 -10.12 -6.59
CA VAL A 183 15.24 -10.37 -5.18
C VAL A 183 16.39 -9.47 -4.72
N SER A 184 17.49 -9.38 -5.49
CA SER A 184 18.65 -8.59 -5.08
C SER A 184 18.35 -7.08 -5.08
N SER A 185 17.58 -6.56 -6.04
CA SER A 185 17.23 -5.14 -6.08
C SER A 185 16.31 -4.75 -4.92
N HIS A 186 15.35 -5.61 -4.57
CA HIS A 186 14.47 -5.39 -3.42
C HIS A 186 15.27 -5.37 -2.11
N TYR A 187 16.16 -6.33 -1.94
CA TYR A 187 16.99 -6.45 -0.75
C TYR A 187 17.90 -5.23 -0.54
N ASP A 188 18.60 -4.79 -1.58
CA ASP A 188 19.46 -3.60 -1.52
C ASP A 188 18.64 -2.32 -1.28
N THR A 189 17.44 -2.22 -1.86
CA THR A 189 16.51 -1.10 -1.61
C THR A 189 16.08 -1.05 -0.14
N ALA A 190 15.74 -2.19 0.45
CA ALA A 190 15.36 -2.27 1.87
C ALA A 190 16.50 -1.85 2.80
N ILE A 191 17.74 -2.29 2.50
CA ILE A 191 18.94 -1.90 3.26
C ILE A 191 19.20 -0.40 3.11
N PHE A 192 19.18 0.13 1.88
CA PHE A 192 19.35 1.56 1.63
C PHE A 192 18.33 2.39 2.42
N ASN A 193 17.05 2.03 2.34
CA ASN A 193 15.99 2.75 3.05
C ASN A 193 16.17 2.71 4.57
N TYR A 194 16.68 1.61 5.13
CA TYR A 194 16.98 1.52 6.55
C TYR A 194 18.07 2.53 6.97
N PHE A 195 19.19 2.57 6.26
CA PHE A 195 20.28 3.51 6.54
C PHE A 195 19.88 4.97 6.25
N ASN A 196 19.08 5.19 5.22
CA ASN A 196 18.70 6.54 4.80
C ASN A 196 17.70 7.23 5.76
N GLN A 197 17.18 6.51 6.77
CA GLN A 197 16.36 7.15 7.83
C GLN A 197 17.16 8.17 8.66
N THR A 198 18.47 8.03 8.75
CA THR A 198 19.36 8.94 9.49
C THR A 198 20.13 9.88 8.60
N GLU A 199 20.42 9.49 7.35
CA GLU A 199 21.28 10.27 6.43
C GLU A 199 20.48 11.26 5.56
N GLU A 200 19.18 11.00 5.37
CA GLU A 200 18.26 11.86 4.60
C GLU A 200 18.77 12.20 3.18
N ILE A 201 19.47 11.25 2.54
CA ILE A 201 19.91 11.41 1.15
C ILE A 201 18.66 11.53 0.25
N PRO A 202 18.52 12.59 -0.58
CA PRO A 202 17.33 12.79 -1.38
C PRO A 202 17.24 11.77 -2.54
N THR A 203 16.82 10.56 -2.22
CA THR A 203 16.67 9.45 -3.16
C THR A 203 15.32 8.78 -2.94
N LEU A 204 14.52 8.67 -4.01
CA LEU A 204 13.29 7.88 -4.00
C LEU A 204 13.63 6.45 -4.42
N ALA A 205 13.70 5.54 -3.45
CA ALA A 205 13.94 4.13 -3.68
C ALA A 205 12.70 3.33 -3.24
N ILE A 206 11.86 2.95 -4.21
CA ILE A 206 10.66 2.13 -4.04
C ILE A 206 10.84 0.86 -4.86
N ASN A 207 10.70 -0.30 -4.24
CA ASN A 207 10.77 -1.59 -4.92
C ASN A 207 9.67 -2.50 -4.37
N GLU A 208 8.52 -2.51 -5.04
CA GLU A 208 7.40 -3.38 -4.74
C GLU A 208 7.44 -4.60 -5.68
N CYS A 209 7.50 -5.79 -5.09
CA CYS A 209 7.66 -7.03 -5.85
C CYS A 209 6.34 -7.73 -6.16
N ASP A 210 5.29 -7.49 -5.38
CA ASP A 210 4.02 -8.19 -5.48
C ASP A 210 2.99 -7.34 -6.23
N GLY A 211 3.11 -7.33 -7.56
CA GLY A 211 2.19 -6.65 -8.46
C GLY A 211 0.99 -7.52 -8.84
N GLN A 212 -0.21 -6.95 -8.78
CA GLN A 212 -1.44 -7.55 -9.29
C GLN A 212 -1.85 -6.86 -10.58
N VAL A 213 -1.98 -7.61 -11.67
CA VAL A 213 -2.53 -7.10 -12.92
C VAL A 213 -4.03 -6.89 -12.74
N LEU A 214 -4.49 -5.68 -13.00
CA LEU A 214 -5.89 -5.31 -12.96
C LEU A 214 -6.52 -5.49 -14.34
N ARG A 215 -7.84 -5.52 -14.40
CA ARG A 215 -8.58 -5.68 -15.64
C ARG A 215 -8.21 -4.62 -16.68
N TYR A 216 -8.04 -3.37 -16.24
CA TYR A 216 -7.57 -2.20 -17.00
C TYR A 216 -7.25 -1.07 -16.00
N GLY A 217 -6.68 0.05 -16.47
CA GLY A 217 -6.44 1.26 -15.66
C GLY A 217 -7.72 2.06 -15.42
N GLU A 218 -7.65 3.38 -15.43
CA GLU A 218 -8.87 4.22 -15.31
C GLU A 218 -9.83 3.97 -16.45
N ASN A 219 -9.32 3.71 -17.64
CA ASN A 219 -10.11 3.47 -18.86
C ASN A 219 -9.77 2.11 -19.50
N PRO A 220 -10.72 1.48 -20.24
CA PRO A 220 -10.56 0.14 -20.78
C PRO A 220 -9.37 -0.07 -21.74
N HIS A 221 -8.86 0.99 -22.37
CA HIS A 221 -7.71 0.92 -23.25
C HIS A 221 -6.35 1.04 -22.53
N GLN A 222 -6.36 1.36 -21.24
CA GLN A 222 -5.17 1.52 -20.42
C GLN A 222 -4.87 0.23 -19.64
N LYS A 223 -3.61 -0.22 -19.64
CA LYS A 223 -3.18 -1.27 -18.72
C LYS A 223 -3.11 -0.70 -17.30
N GLY A 224 -3.53 -1.48 -16.33
CA GLY A 224 -3.48 -1.13 -14.91
C GLY A 224 -2.88 -2.25 -14.09
N GLU A 225 -2.12 -1.88 -13.09
CA GLU A 225 -1.50 -2.78 -12.12
C GLU A 225 -1.55 -2.13 -10.74
N PHE A 226 -1.68 -2.95 -9.71
CA PHE A 226 -1.57 -2.52 -8.31
C PHE A 226 -0.35 -3.19 -7.70
N TYR A 227 0.52 -2.41 -7.09
CA TYR A 227 1.68 -2.88 -6.37
C TYR A 227 1.50 -2.61 -4.89
N GLY A 228 1.48 -3.65 -4.09
CA GLY A 228 1.29 -3.59 -2.65
C GLY A 228 0.56 -4.83 -2.12
N ASN A 229 0.53 -4.99 -0.80
CA ASN A 229 -0.12 -6.12 -0.14
C ASN A 229 -1.55 -5.74 0.29
N PHE A 230 -2.53 -5.94 -0.62
CA PHE A 230 -3.94 -5.68 -0.35
C PHE A 230 -4.47 -6.52 0.82
N ASP A 231 -4.06 -7.77 0.92
CA ASP A 231 -4.51 -8.71 1.96
C ASP A 231 -4.01 -8.33 3.36
N ALA A 232 -2.95 -7.52 3.47
CA ALA A 232 -2.53 -6.97 4.76
C ALA A 232 -3.53 -5.92 5.30
N LEU A 233 -4.31 -5.28 4.42
CA LEU A 233 -5.25 -4.22 4.75
C LEU A 233 -6.69 -4.71 4.85
N PHE A 234 -7.07 -5.71 4.05
CA PHE A 234 -8.45 -6.16 3.91
C PHE A 234 -8.57 -7.67 3.84
N ASP A 235 -9.70 -8.19 4.35
CA ASP A 235 -10.22 -9.50 3.94
C ASP A 235 -11.37 -9.26 2.96
N LYS A 236 -11.21 -9.75 1.72
CA LYS A 236 -12.27 -9.72 0.71
C LYS A 236 -13.16 -10.93 0.90
N LEU A 237 -14.39 -10.70 1.37
CA LEU A 237 -15.33 -11.78 1.67
C LEU A 237 -16.15 -12.22 0.46
N HIS A 238 -16.45 -11.30 -0.46
CA HIS A 238 -17.36 -11.54 -1.59
C HIS A 238 -17.08 -10.61 -2.77
N GLY A 239 -17.61 -10.99 -3.94
CA GLY A 239 -17.73 -10.15 -5.13
C GLY A 239 -16.64 -10.30 -6.18
N LYS A 240 -16.74 -9.47 -7.22
CA LYS A 240 -15.78 -9.42 -8.34
C LYS A 240 -14.40 -8.91 -7.88
N GLU A 241 -13.39 -9.05 -8.74
CA GLU A 241 -12.08 -8.43 -8.50
C GLU A 241 -12.19 -6.90 -8.52
N LEU A 242 -11.35 -6.25 -7.70
CA LEU A 242 -11.25 -4.79 -7.64
C LEU A 242 -10.68 -4.26 -8.96
N SER A 243 -11.26 -3.18 -9.44
CA SER A 243 -10.70 -2.43 -10.57
C SER A 243 -9.77 -1.32 -10.08
N TYR A 244 -9.02 -0.73 -11.01
CA TYR A 244 -8.20 0.44 -10.73
C TYR A 244 -9.01 1.57 -10.06
N ASN A 245 -10.19 1.89 -10.61
CA ASN A 245 -11.07 2.92 -10.06
C ASN A 245 -11.63 2.52 -8.68
N ASN A 246 -11.96 1.23 -8.46
CA ASN A 246 -12.37 0.78 -7.13
C ASN A 246 -11.25 1.00 -6.10
N LEU A 247 -9.99 0.73 -6.44
CA LEU A 247 -8.86 0.94 -5.52
C LEU A 247 -8.65 2.42 -5.19
N LEU A 248 -8.80 3.33 -6.16
CA LEU A 248 -8.74 4.77 -5.89
C LEU A 248 -9.86 5.23 -4.95
N ASP A 249 -11.09 4.77 -5.20
CA ASP A 249 -12.24 5.10 -4.36
C ASP A 249 -12.13 4.47 -2.95
N VAL A 250 -11.61 3.24 -2.84
CA VAL A 250 -11.32 2.56 -1.55
C VAL A 250 -10.27 3.34 -0.76
N ASP A 251 -9.17 3.79 -1.39
CA ASP A 251 -8.16 4.63 -0.73
C ASP A 251 -8.78 5.92 -0.19
N ALA A 252 -9.59 6.61 -1.00
CA ALA A 252 -10.28 7.82 -0.57
C ALA A 252 -11.25 7.56 0.59
N ALA A 253 -12.01 6.46 0.54
CA ALA A 253 -12.96 6.08 1.59
C ALA A 253 -12.24 5.77 2.91
N VAL A 254 -11.15 5.02 2.87
CA VAL A 254 -10.35 4.66 4.05
C VAL A 254 -9.70 5.91 4.67
N ASN A 255 -9.13 6.80 3.86
CA ASN A 255 -8.54 8.04 4.35
C ASN A 255 -9.60 8.95 5.01
N LEU A 256 -10.79 9.09 4.43
CA LEU A 256 -11.89 9.83 5.05
C LEU A 256 -12.35 9.17 6.36
N MET A 257 -12.57 7.84 6.37
CA MET A 257 -13.09 7.16 7.56
C MET A 257 -12.06 7.12 8.70
N ALA A 258 -10.77 7.24 8.41
CA ALA A 258 -9.72 7.36 9.43
C ALA A 258 -9.89 8.59 10.33
N GLU A 259 -10.53 9.68 9.83
CA GLU A 259 -10.85 10.88 10.61
C GLU A 259 -11.95 10.63 11.68
N PHE A 260 -12.71 9.55 11.54
CA PHE A 260 -13.83 9.19 12.41
C PHE A 260 -13.55 7.96 13.29
N VAL A 261 -12.27 7.57 13.42
CA VAL A 261 -11.88 6.48 14.33
C VAL A 261 -12.06 6.93 15.78
N GLY A 262 -12.89 6.21 16.52
CA GLY A 262 -13.23 6.53 17.92
C GLY A 262 -14.45 7.42 18.08
N ASP A 263 -14.99 7.97 17.00
CA ASP A 263 -16.27 8.70 17.02
C ASP A 263 -17.45 7.72 17.12
N ASP A 264 -18.65 8.26 17.38
CA ASP A 264 -19.92 7.50 17.31
C ASP A 264 -20.09 6.84 15.93
N PRO A 265 -21.03 5.89 15.76
CA PRO A 265 -21.27 5.22 14.48
C PRO A 265 -21.39 6.19 13.32
N THR A 266 -20.40 6.12 12.42
CA THR A 266 -20.28 6.99 11.24
C THR A 266 -20.34 6.17 9.96
N PHE A 267 -21.13 6.65 9.02
CA PHE A 267 -21.26 6.07 7.69
C PHE A 267 -20.90 7.10 6.62
N ALA A 268 -20.14 6.69 5.62
CA ALA A 268 -19.82 7.54 4.48
C ALA A 268 -20.11 6.83 3.15
N ILE A 269 -20.54 7.61 2.18
CA ILE A 269 -20.77 7.20 0.79
C ILE A 269 -19.90 8.08 -0.09
N LEU A 270 -19.04 7.46 -0.89
CA LEU A 270 -18.12 8.17 -1.77
C LEU A 270 -18.35 7.77 -3.23
N LYS A 271 -18.07 8.69 -4.11
CA LYS A 271 -18.00 8.45 -5.55
C LYS A 271 -16.94 9.33 -6.18
N HIS A 272 -16.10 8.73 -7.04
CA HIS A 272 -15.00 9.42 -7.71
C HIS A 272 -14.11 10.18 -6.70
N ASN A 273 -13.71 9.46 -5.63
CA ASN A 273 -12.82 9.92 -4.55
C ASN A 273 -13.39 11.04 -3.65
N ASN A 274 -14.66 11.42 -3.79
CA ASN A 274 -15.27 12.46 -2.98
C ASN A 274 -16.52 11.93 -2.26
N ALA A 275 -16.73 12.44 -1.03
CA ALA A 275 -17.93 12.09 -0.29
C ALA A 275 -19.17 12.77 -0.88
N CYS A 276 -20.20 11.98 -1.15
CA CYS A 276 -21.54 12.46 -1.48
C CYS A 276 -22.51 12.34 -0.30
N GLY A 277 -22.14 11.62 0.75
CA GLY A 277 -22.90 11.53 1.99
C GLY A 277 -22.02 11.08 3.14
N VAL A 278 -22.13 11.76 4.28
CA VAL A 278 -21.48 11.35 5.56
C VAL A 278 -22.41 11.73 6.70
N ALA A 279 -22.60 10.82 7.65
CA ALA A 279 -23.31 11.15 8.87
C ALA A 279 -22.81 10.33 10.07
N THR A 280 -22.82 10.96 11.24
CA THR A 280 -22.53 10.32 12.54
C THR A 280 -23.80 10.31 13.40
N ARG A 281 -24.22 9.13 13.89
CA ARG A 281 -25.45 8.94 14.65
C ARG A 281 -25.23 7.94 15.81
N LYS A 282 -26.27 7.76 16.62
CA LYS A 282 -26.25 6.76 17.70
C LYS A 282 -26.21 5.31 17.20
N THR A 283 -26.78 5.06 16.03
CA THR A 283 -26.78 3.75 15.37
C THR A 283 -26.24 3.85 13.95
N ILE A 284 -25.65 2.76 13.47
CA ILE A 284 -25.10 2.74 12.10
C ILE A 284 -26.22 2.77 11.05
N HIS A 285 -27.39 2.27 11.38
CA HIS A 285 -28.56 2.34 10.53
C HIS A 285 -29.03 3.78 10.29
N GLU A 286 -29.11 4.59 11.36
CA GLU A 286 -29.44 6.01 11.26
C GLU A 286 -28.35 6.77 10.48
N ALA A 287 -27.06 6.49 10.79
CA ALA A 287 -25.95 7.09 10.09
C ALA A 287 -25.98 6.83 8.59
N TYR A 288 -26.30 5.60 8.17
CA TYR A 288 -26.46 5.27 6.75
C TYR A 288 -27.61 6.04 6.09
N LYS A 289 -28.77 6.10 6.74
CA LYS A 289 -29.95 6.81 6.18
C LYS A 289 -29.68 8.28 5.96
N ASP A 290 -29.06 8.92 6.94
CA ASP A 290 -28.75 10.34 6.87
C ASP A 290 -27.57 10.62 5.92
N ALA A 291 -26.59 9.73 5.85
CA ALA A 291 -25.52 9.82 4.82
C ALA A 291 -26.12 9.72 3.41
N LEU A 292 -27.03 8.76 3.17
CA LEU A 292 -27.69 8.61 1.87
C LEU A 292 -28.54 9.82 1.50
N ALA A 293 -29.19 10.46 2.48
CA ALA A 293 -29.99 11.65 2.24
C ALA A 293 -29.18 12.85 1.72
N GLY A 294 -27.88 12.91 1.98
CA GLY A 294 -27.01 13.97 1.49
C GLY A 294 -26.97 14.09 -0.03
N ASP A 295 -26.89 12.96 -0.75
CA ASP A 295 -26.97 12.89 -2.21
C ASP A 295 -27.33 11.47 -2.66
N PRO A 296 -28.61 11.12 -2.66
CA PRO A 296 -29.06 9.78 -3.03
C PRO A 296 -28.83 9.46 -4.52
N VAL A 297 -28.68 10.47 -5.36
CA VAL A 297 -28.45 10.31 -6.80
C VAL A 297 -27.00 9.89 -7.05
N SER A 298 -26.04 10.61 -6.47
CA SER A 298 -24.62 10.30 -6.63
C SER A 298 -24.21 9.01 -5.90
N ALA A 299 -24.94 8.58 -4.88
CA ALA A 299 -24.68 7.35 -4.13
C ALA A 299 -24.76 6.09 -5.02
N PHE A 300 -25.51 6.15 -6.12
CA PHE A 300 -25.61 5.04 -7.08
C PHE A 300 -24.26 4.70 -7.71
N GLY A 301 -23.81 3.45 -7.53
CA GLY A 301 -22.52 2.96 -8.03
C GLY A 301 -21.31 3.43 -7.22
N GLY A 302 -21.52 3.98 -6.03
CA GLY A 302 -20.45 4.46 -5.15
C GLY A 302 -19.79 3.38 -4.28
N ILE A 303 -18.95 3.83 -3.37
CA ILE A 303 -18.29 3.06 -2.31
C ILE A 303 -18.90 3.43 -0.98
N LEU A 304 -19.23 2.44 -0.18
CA LEU A 304 -19.80 2.57 1.15
C LEU A 304 -18.75 2.21 2.20
N ILE A 305 -18.64 3.01 3.27
CA ILE A 305 -17.72 2.70 4.36
C ILE A 305 -18.31 3.09 5.72
N SER A 306 -18.01 2.29 6.73
CA SER A 306 -18.41 2.52 8.11
C SER A 306 -17.24 2.34 9.09
N ASN A 307 -17.21 3.13 10.16
CA ASN A 307 -16.24 2.97 11.27
C ASN A 307 -16.64 1.86 12.25
N THR A 308 -17.82 1.28 12.13
CA THR A 308 -18.32 0.26 13.02
C THR A 308 -18.96 -0.92 12.27
N LYS A 309 -19.36 -1.97 13.02
CA LYS A 309 -19.99 -3.19 12.49
C LYS A 309 -21.29 -2.88 11.74
N ILE A 310 -21.48 -3.49 10.57
CA ILE A 310 -22.75 -3.48 9.83
C ILE A 310 -23.67 -4.57 10.37
N ASP A 311 -24.86 -4.18 10.82
CA ASP A 311 -25.92 -5.06 11.28
C ASP A 311 -26.94 -5.43 10.18
N SER A 312 -27.87 -6.35 10.47
CA SER A 312 -28.87 -6.80 9.51
C SER A 312 -29.81 -5.68 9.07
N ALA A 313 -30.26 -4.82 9.99
CA ALA A 313 -31.18 -3.73 9.68
C ALA A 313 -30.56 -2.72 8.69
N THR A 314 -29.29 -2.40 8.89
CA THR A 314 -28.50 -1.57 7.97
C THR A 314 -28.33 -2.26 6.62
N ALA A 315 -27.97 -3.56 6.60
CA ALA A 315 -27.78 -4.32 5.38
C ALA A 315 -29.07 -4.43 4.55
N GLU A 316 -30.24 -4.61 5.18
CA GLU A 316 -31.55 -4.63 4.51
C GLU A 316 -31.82 -3.30 3.79
N THR A 317 -31.56 -2.19 4.47
CA THR A 317 -31.76 -0.86 3.87
C THR A 317 -30.76 -0.57 2.75
N ILE A 318 -29.50 -0.92 2.91
CA ILE A 318 -28.44 -0.79 1.91
C ILE A 318 -28.74 -1.65 0.68
N HIS A 319 -29.38 -2.81 0.85
CA HIS A 319 -29.56 -3.80 -0.21
C HIS A 319 -30.25 -3.26 -1.47
N SER A 320 -31.15 -2.30 -1.34
CA SER A 320 -31.86 -1.66 -2.45
C SER A 320 -30.97 -0.75 -3.29
N LEU A 321 -29.88 -0.20 -2.73
CA LEU A 321 -28.95 0.65 -3.43
C LEU A 321 -27.97 -0.20 -4.28
N PHE A 322 -27.75 0.21 -5.52
CA PHE A 322 -26.61 -0.31 -6.29
C PHE A 322 -25.34 0.41 -5.89
N PHE A 323 -24.33 -0.35 -5.42
CA PHE A 323 -22.99 0.14 -5.08
C PHE A 323 -21.95 -0.92 -5.46
N GLU A 324 -20.70 -0.48 -5.63
CA GLU A 324 -19.58 -1.34 -6.06
C GLU A 324 -18.92 -2.05 -4.87
N VAL A 325 -18.60 -1.32 -3.81
CA VAL A 325 -17.84 -1.83 -2.65
C VAL A 325 -18.48 -1.37 -1.36
N ILE A 326 -18.49 -2.24 -0.34
CA ILE A 326 -18.76 -1.87 1.05
C ILE A 326 -17.59 -2.28 1.93
N ILE A 327 -17.19 -1.37 2.85
CA ILE A 327 -16.05 -1.52 3.74
C ILE A 327 -16.53 -1.32 5.18
N ALA A 328 -16.21 -2.25 6.07
CA ALA A 328 -16.47 -2.12 7.49
C ALA A 328 -15.44 -2.92 8.31
N PRO A 329 -15.26 -2.64 9.61
CA PRO A 329 -14.41 -3.47 10.48
C PRO A 329 -14.99 -4.87 10.72
N SER A 330 -16.30 -5.05 10.56
CA SER A 330 -16.98 -6.36 10.65
C SER A 330 -18.42 -6.28 10.16
N TYR A 331 -19.05 -7.44 9.99
CA TYR A 331 -20.45 -7.60 9.61
C TYR A 331 -21.12 -8.61 10.54
N SER A 332 -22.45 -8.54 10.73
CA SER A 332 -23.18 -9.68 11.30
C SER A 332 -23.38 -10.77 10.25
N ASP A 333 -23.58 -12.02 10.68
CA ASP A 333 -23.81 -13.14 9.76
C ASP A 333 -25.07 -12.94 8.90
N GLU A 334 -26.11 -12.32 9.47
CA GLU A 334 -27.33 -11.96 8.77
C GLU A 334 -27.08 -10.86 7.73
N ALA A 335 -26.27 -9.83 8.08
CA ALA A 335 -25.89 -8.78 7.15
C ALA A 335 -25.11 -9.32 5.95
N LEU A 336 -24.17 -10.24 6.17
CA LEU A 336 -23.44 -10.89 5.09
C LEU A 336 -24.36 -11.65 4.14
N LYS A 337 -25.28 -12.46 4.67
CA LYS A 337 -26.24 -13.21 3.85
C LYS A 337 -27.09 -12.31 2.96
N ILE A 338 -27.44 -11.11 3.43
CA ILE A 338 -28.18 -10.12 2.65
C ILE A 338 -27.29 -9.49 1.56
N LEU A 339 -26.10 -9.06 1.96
CA LEU A 339 -25.19 -8.36 1.06
C LEU A 339 -24.65 -9.26 -0.07
N GLU A 340 -24.38 -10.51 0.19
CA GLU A 340 -23.89 -11.53 -0.75
C GLU A 340 -24.89 -11.93 -1.84
N GLN A 341 -26.18 -11.59 -1.70
CA GLN A 341 -27.18 -11.88 -2.74
C GLN A 341 -26.87 -11.19 -4.10
N LYS A 342 -26.04 -10.17 -4.10
CA LYS A 342 -25.59 -9.49 -5.32
C LYS A 342 -24.19 -9.95 -5.72
N LYS A 343 -24.10 -10.89 -6.67
CA LYS A 343 -22.87 -11.58 -7.10
C LYS A 343 -21.63 -10.69 -7.28
N ASN A 344 -21.79 -9.49 -7.80
CA ASN A 344 -20.66 -8.62 -8.14
C ASN A 344 -20.31 -7.61 -7.05
N ARG A 345 -21.09 -7.53 -5.97
CA ARG A 345 -20.88 -6.60 -4.86
C ARG A 345 -19.62 -7.01 -4.09
N ILE A 346 -18.69 -6.09 -3.97
CA ILE A 346 -17.43 -6.34 -3.25
C ILE A 346 -17.65 -6.02 -1.76
N ILE A 347 -17.34 -6.99 -0.90
CA ILE A 347 -17.47 -6.86 0.56
C ILE A 347 -16.08 -6.99 1.16
N LEU A 348 -15.62 -5.93 1.84
CA LEU A 348 -14.30 -5.85 2.45
C LEU A 348 -14.41 -5.70 3.97
N VAL A 349 -13.65 -6.51 4.71
CA VAL A 349 -13.38 -6.28 6.13
C VAL A 349 -12.06 -5.54 6.25
N GLN A 350 -12.09 -4.33 6.82
CA GLN A 350 -10.88 -3.55 7.05
C GLN A 350 -10.13 -4.06 8.27
N LYS A 351 -8.86 -4.38 8.09
CA LYS A 351 -7.95 -4.81 9.17
C LYS A 351 -7.33 -3.62 9.88
N LYS A 352 -6.91 -3.83 11.12
CA LYS A 352 -6.07 -2.87 11.82
C LYS A 352 -4.65 -2.99 11.29
N ALA A 353 -4.30 -2.15 10.34
CA ALA A 353 -2.97 -2.11 9.74
C ALA A 353 -2.44 -0.66 9.68
N LYS A 354 -1.12 -0.53 9.76
CA LYS A 354 -0.47 0.79 9.63
C LYS A 354 -0.47 1.21 8.17
N MET A 355 -1.09 2.34 7.87
CA MET A 355 -1.09 2.92 6.53
C MET A 355 0.22 3.69 6.28
N PRO A 356 0.69 3.79 5.01
CA PRO A 356 1.81 4.64 4.67
C PRO A 356 1.55 6.10 5.02
N THR A 357 2.56 6.76 5.60
CA THR A 357 2.50 8.18 5.97
C THR A 357 2.99 9.11 4.86
N THR A 358 3.54 8.54 3.79
CA THR A 358 4.06 9.27 2.63
C THR A 358 3.18 9.04 1.41
N SER A 359 3.03 10.07 0.59
CA SER A 359 2.35 10.04 -0.70
C SER A 359 3.36 10.27 -1.83
N VAL A 360 3.29 9.42 -2.86
CA VAL A 360 4.11 9.52 -4.08
C VAL A 360 3.19 9.67 -5.28
N ARG A 361 3.44 10.68 -6.10
CA ARG A 361 2.66 10.98 -7.29
C ARG A 361 3.56 11.19 -8.49
N SER A 362 3.26 10.57 -9.62
CA SER A 362 3.93 10.89 -10.88
C SER A 362 3.63 12.34 -11.30
N CYS A 363 4.65 13.06 -11.72
CA CYS A 363 4.51 14.45 -12.17
C CYS A 363 5.58 14.72 -13.24
N LEU A 364 5.16 15.18 -14.42
CA LEU A 364 6.03 15.39 -15.57
C LEU A 364 6.85 14.10 -15.88
N ASN A 365 8.17 14.19 -15.86
CA ASN A 365 9.10 13.07 -16.04
C ASN A 365 9.70 12.55 -14.72
N GLY A 366 9.08 12.85 -13.58
CA GLY A 366 9.56 12.49 -12.25
C GLY A 366 8.42 12.22 -11.27
N TYR A 367 8.69 12.41 -9.99
CA TYR A 367 7.78 12.14 -8.89
C TYR A 367 7.76 13.31 -7.89
N LEU A 368 6.59 13.61 -7.39
CA LEU A 368 6.39 14.42 -6.19
C LEU A 368 6.21 13.49 -5.00
N VAL A 369 6.93 13.76 -3.94
CA VAL A 369 6.87 13.01 -2.68
C VAL A 369 6.56 14.00 -1.56
N GLN A 370 5.60 13.67 -0.72
CA GLN A 370 5.24 14.47 0.46
C GLN A 370 4.74 13.57 1.59
N GLU A 371 4.77 14.10 2.80
CA GLU A 371 4.00 13.51 3.89
C GLU A 371 2.51 13.62 3.61
N LYS A 372 1.73 12.62 4.05
CA LYS A 372 0.27 12.73 4.04
C LYS A 372 -0.17 13.74 5.08
N ASP A 373 -1.22 14.50 4.79
CA ASP A 373 -1.88 15.36 5.76
C ASP A 373 -2.63 14.48 6.79
N LEU A 374 -1.98 14.20 7.91
CA LEU A 374 -2.53 13.42 9.01
C LEU A 374 -3.03 14.28 10.17
N LYS A 375 -2.90 15.61 10.08
CA LYS A 375 -3.40 16.52 11.11
C LYS A 375 -4.92 16.66 10.97
N THR A 376 -5.64 16.35 12.03
CA THR A 376 -7.07 16.61 12.17
C THR A 376 -7.25 17.85 13.05
N ASP A 377 -8.07 18.79 12.62
CA ASP A 377 -8.42 19.98 13.42
C ASP A 377 -9.11 19.58 14.71
N SER A 378 -8.72 20.23 15.80
CA SER A 378 -9.22 19.98 17.15
C SER A 378 -9.49 21.26 17.91
N ILE A 379 -10.07 21.15 19.10
CA ILE A 379 -10.33 22.30 19.97
C ILE A 379 -9.05 23.07 20.35
N GLU A 380 -7.90 22.39 20.36
CA GLU A 380 -6.61 22.99 20.67
C GLU A 380 -6.12 23.93 19.57
N ASP A 381 -6.57 23.72 18.33
CA ASP A 381 -6.20 24.51 17.16
C ASP A 381 -7.12 25.76 17.01
N VAL A 382 -8.25 25.82 17.73
CA VAL A 382 -9.29 26.84 17.56
C VAL A 382 -8.87 28.19 18.07
N GLN A 383 -8.91 29.20 17.19
CA GLN A 383 -8.83 30.59 17.51
C GLN A 383 -10.19 31.25 17.22
N TYR A 384 -10.86 31.72 18.28
CA TYR A 384 -12.09 32.51 18.15
C TYR A 384 -11.75 33.92 17.67
N VAL A 385 -12.14 34.27 16.44
CA VAL A 385 -11.76 35.54 15.81
C VAL A 385 -12.91 36.52 15.71
N THR A 386 -14.14 36.09 16.04
CA THR A 386 -15.35 36.92 16.04
C THR A 386 -15.91 37.12 17.45
N ALA A 387 -16.76 38.15 17.64
CA ALA A 387 -17.44 38.43 18.90
C ALA A 387 -18.39 37.29 19.30
N VAL A 388 -19.12 36.73 18.33
CA VAL A 388 -19.95 35.53 18.51
C VAL A 388 -19.05 34.31 18.50
N LYS A 389 -19.10 33.53 19.57
CA LYS A 389 -18.36 32.25 19.69
C LYS A 389 -19.28 31.09 19.45
N PRO A 390 -18.98 30.18 18.52
CA PRO A 390 -19.73 28.93 18.37
C PRO A 390 -19.85 28.12 19.68
N SER A 391 -21.02 27.58 19.95
CA SER A 391 -21.22 26.68 21.09
C SER A 391 -20.45 25.35 20.91
N ALA A 392 -20.39 24.52 21.96
CA ALA A 392 -19.72 23.24 21.89
C ALA A 392 -20.33 22.32 20.81
N GLU A 393 -21.66 22.28 20.68
CA GLU A 393 -22.37 21.50 19.67
C GLU A 393 -22.05 22.02 18.25
N VAL A 394 -22.00 23.33 18.07
CA VAL A 394 -21.65 23.95 16.78
C VAL A 394 -20.19 23.67 16.41
N LEU A 395 -19.28 23.65 17.41
CA LEU A 395 -17.88 23.29 17.18
C LEU A 395 -17.75 21.82 16.74
N GLU A 396 -18.54 20.91 17.30
CA GLU A 396 -18.58 19.52 16.83
C GLU A 396 -18.99 19.40 15.35
N ASP A 397 -19.97 20.20 14.92
CA ASP A 397 -20.39 20.25 13.51
C ASP A 397 -19.31 20.89 12.64
N LEU A 398 -18.62 21.92 13.10
CA LEU A 398 -17.50 22.56 12.39
C LEU A 398 -16.33 21.58 12.21
N PHE A 399 -15.95 20.83 13.24
CA PHE A 399 -14.91 19.79 13.12
C PHE A 399 -15.35 18.63 12.22
N PHE A 400 -16.61 18.20 12.31
CA PHE A 400 -17.17 17.22 11.39
C PHE A 400 -17.06 17.68 9.94
N ALA A 401 -17.42 18.92 9.65
CA ALA A 401 -17.31 19.52 8.32
C ALA A 401 -15.83 19.66 7.87
N SER A 402 -14.92 20.04 8.77
CA SER A 402 -13.49 20.15 8.48
C SER A 402 -12.86 18.81 8.13
N LYS A 403 -13.18 17.72 8.84
CA LYS A 403 -12.74 16.35 8.51
C LYS A 403 -13.11 15.95 7.07
N ILE A 404 -14.31 16.30 6.62
CA ILE A 404 -14.78 16.03 5.26
C ILE A 404 -14.07 16.95 4.26
N CYS A 405 -13.93 18.24 4.61
CA CYS A 405 -13.29 19.24 3.78
C CYS A 405 -11.84 18.86 3.45
N LYS A 406 -11.05 18.44 4.44
CA LYS A 406 -9.69 17.90 4.29
C LYS A 406 -9.61 16.75 3.29
N ASN A 407 -10.64 15.90 3.22
CA ASN A 407 -10.67 14.74 2.36
C ASN A 407 -11.32 14.98 0.99
N THR A 408 -11.75 16.21 0.70
CA THR A 408 -12.41 16.60 -0.54
C THR A 408 -11.46 17.39 -1.46
N LYS A 409 -11.58 17.22 -2.78
CA LYS A 409 -10.71 17.88 -3.76
C LYS A 409 -10.87 19.41 -3.73
N SER A 410 -9.74 20.12 -3.63
CA SER A 410 -9.66 21.61 -3.60
C SER A 410 -10.05 22.27 -4.94
N ASN A 411 -10.56 23.54 -4.98
CA ASN A 411 -11.08 24.22 -3.79
C ASN A 411 -12.38 23.58 -3.36
N THR A 412 -12.59 23.47 -2.07
CA THR A 412 -13.82 22.89 -1.53
C THR A 412 -14.42 23.73 -0.40
N ILE A 413 -15.75 23.71 -0.37
CA ILE A 413 -16.57 24.14 0.75
C ILE A 413 -17.47 22.99 1.15
N VAL A 414 -17.57 22.73 2.44
CA VAL A 414 -18.45 21.70 3.02
C VAL A 414 -19.47 22.38 3.92
N LEU A 415 -20.74 22.05 3.69
CA LEU A 415 -21.87 22.46 4.54
C LEU A 415 -22.34 21.24 5.35
N ALA A 416 -22.48 21.44 6.66
CA ALA A 416 -22.92 20.39 7.57
C ALA A 416 -23.88 20.93 8.62
N LYS A 417 -24.68 20.04 9.23
CA LYS A 417 -25.56 20.33 10.35
C LYS A 417 -25.83 19.03 11.11
N ASN A 418 -25.75 19.07 12.44
CA ASN A 418 -25.99 17.91 13.31
C ASN A 418 -25.14 16.69 12.90
N LYS A 419 -23.85 16.87 12.61
CA LYS A 419 -22.90 15.82 12.14
C LYS A 419 -23.43 15.06 10.91
N GLN A 420 -24.05 15.77 9.98
CA GLN A 420 -24.46 15.29 8.67
C GLN A 420 -23.92 16.21 7.58
N LEU A 421 -23.29 15.62 6.56
CA LEU A 421 -22.95 16.33 5.34
C LEU A 421 -24.24 16.71 4.61
N ILE A 422 -24.49 18.02 4.52
CA ILE A 422 -25.61 18.56 3.75
C ILE A 422 -25.24 18.61 2.28
N ALA A 423 -24.10 19.23 1.95
CA ALA A 423 -23.57 19.31 0.61
C ALA A 423 -22.11 19.73 0.61
N SER A 424 -21.42 19.48 -0.48
CA SER A 424 -20.08 19.98 -0.74
C SER A 424 -19.95 20.55 -2.15
N GLY A 425 -19.22 21.65 -2.27
CA GLY A 425 -18.70 22.12 -3.55
C GLY A 425 -17.28 21.58 -3.68
N THR A 426 -16.97 20.91 -4.78
CA THR A 426 -15.78 20.08 -4.91
C THR A 426 -14.98 20.47 -6.15
N GLY A 427 -13.66 20.67 -6.00
CA GLY A 427 -12.74 20.81 -7.14
C GLY A 427 -12.96 22.08 -7.97
N GLN A 428 -13.47 23.14 -7.37
CA GLN A 428 -13.77 24.36 -8.09
C GLN A 428 -12.54 25.29 -8.22
N THR A 429 -12.52 26.10 -9.28
CA THR A 429 -11.45 27.07 -9.52
C THR A 429 -11.49 28.26 -8.57
N SER A 430 -12.66 28.57 -8.01
CA SER A 430 -12.82 29.58 -6.97
C SER A 430 -13.59 29.03 -5.76
N ARG A 431 -13.35 29.64 -4.60
CA ARG A 431 -14.03 29.25 -3.36
C ARG A 431 -15.49 29.68 -3.36
N VAL A 432 -15.80 30.81 -3.99
CA VAL A 432 -17.16 31.27 -4.19
C VAL A 432 -17.97 30.30 -5.05
N ASP A 433 -17.36 29.74 -6.11
CA ASP A 433 -18.06 28.74 -6.96
C ASP A 433 -18.28 27.45 -6.19
N ALA A 434 -17.33 27.03 -5.35
CA ALA A 434 -17.49 25.89 -4.46
C ALA A 434 -18.65 26.08 -3.48
N LEU A 435 -18.76 27.28 -2.87
CA LEU A 435 -19.86 27.60 -1.98
C LEU A 435 -21.21 27.60 -2.70
N LYS A 436 -21.30 28.26 -3.86
CA LYS A 436 -22.53 28.29 -4.67
C LYS A 436 -22.97 26.89 -5.07
N GLN A 437 -22.04 26.04 -5.52
CA GLN A 437 -22.32 24.65 -5.85
C GLN A 437 -22.86 23.87 -4.65
N ALA A 438 -22.28 24.05 -3.46
CA ALA A 438 -22.77 23.41 -2.23
C ALA A 438 -24.19 23.88 -1.88
N ILE A 439 -24.47 25.17 -1.95
CA ILE A 439 -25.79 25.75 -1.67
C ILE A 439 -26.84 25.24 -2.65
N GLU A 440 -26.56 25.27 -3.95
CA GLU A 440 -27.47 24.76 -5.00
C GLU A 440 -27.82 23.29 -4.73
N LYS A 441 -26.81 22.47 -4.43
CA LYS A 441 -27.00 21.05 -4.13
C LYS A 441 -27.80 20.81 -2.86
N ALA A 442 -27.55 21.57 -1.80
CA ALA A 442 -28.35 21.53 -0.57
C ALA A 442 -29.83 21.82 -0.83
N LYS A 443 -30.11 22.86 -1.64
CA LYS A 443 -31.48 23.25 -2.05
C LYS A 443 -32.16 22.18 -2.91
N GLU A 444 -31.42 21.55 -3.83
CA GLU A 444 -31.90 20.46 -4.67
C GLU A 444 -32.44 19.30 -3.84
N PHE A 445 -31.74 18.93 -2.76
CA PHE A 445 -32.15 17.89 -1.83
C PHE A 445 -32.98 18.40 -0.65
N GLN A 446 -33.46 19.66 -0.70
CA GLN A 446 -34.42 20.27 0.24
C GLN A 446 -33.85 20.38 1.67
N PHE A 447 -32.54 20.53 1.83
CA PHE A 447 -31.94 20.78 3.13
C PHE A 447 -32.19 22.22 3.60
N ASP A 448 -32.49 22.36 4.88
CA ASP A 448 -32.55 23.64 5.55
C ASP A 448 -31.13 24.09 5.94
N LEU A 449 -30.70 25.24 5.39
CA LEU A 449 -29.39 25.82 5.64
C LEU A 449 -29.37 26.75 6.86
N ASN A 450 -30.54 27.08 7.50
CA ASN A 450 -30.54 27.89 8.71
C ASN A 450 -29.73 27.18 9.81
N ASP A 451 -28.80 27.92 10.42
CA ASP A 451 -27.89 27.42 11.44
C ASP A 451 -26.96 26.25 10.99
N ALA A 452 -26.84 26.01 9.70
CA ALA A 452 -25.81 25.13 9.18
C ALA A 452 -24.42 25.74 9.40
N VAL A 453 -23.39 24.87 9.39
CA VAL A 453 -21.99 25.29 9.47
C VAL A 453 -21.30 25.17 8.12
N MET A 454 -20.27 25.98 7.91
CA MET A 454 -19.43 25.99 6.71
C MET A 454 -17.97 25.74 7.06
N ALA A 455 -17.34 24.75 6.40
CA ALA A 455 -15.90 24.52 6.45
C ALA A 455 -15.25 24.82 5.10
N SER A 456 -14.04 25.40 5.13
CA SER A 456 -13.23 25.70 3.96
C SER A 456 -11.82 25.09 4.09
N ASP A 457 -11.31 24.50 3.01
CA ASP A 457 -9.98 23.90 2.94
C ASP A 457 -8.83 24.92 3.02
N ALA A 458 -9.11 26.21 2.80
CA ALA A 458 -8.15 27.30 2.93
C ALA A 458 -8.87 28.63 3.26
N PHE A 459 -8.09 29.69 3.47
CA PHE A 459 -8.60 31.01 3.81
C PHE A 459 -9.48 31.64 2.73
N PHE A 460 -10.33 32.58 3.16
CA PHE A 460 -11.12 33.43 2.24
C PHE A 460 -10.30 34.64 1.77
N PRO A 461 -10.09 34.79 0.45
CA PRO A 461 -9.38 35.97 -0.06
C PRO A 461 -10.21 37.26 0.04
N PHE A 462 -11.54 37.14 0.14
CA PHE A 462 -12.51 38.22 0.22
C PHE A 462 -13.68 37.82 1.13
N PRO A 463 -14.50 38.77 1.64
CA PRO A 463 -15.65 38.45 2.48
C PRO A 463 -16.85 37.85 1.76
N ASP A 464 -16.82 37.76 0.43
CA ASP A 464 -17.92 37.27 -0.42
C ASP A 464 -18.46 35.89 -0.02
N CYS A 465 -17.59 34.98 0.44
CA CYS A 465 -18.04 33.69 0.92
C CYS A 465 -18.87 33.79 2.21
N VAL A 466 -18.48 34.61 3.16
CA VAL A 466 -19.25 34.78 4.40
C VAL A 466 -20.52 35.59 4.17
N GLU A 467 -20.52 36.53 3.22
CA GLU A 467 -21.71 37.26 2.77
C GLU A 467 -22.76 36.32 2.20
N ILE A 468 -22.38 35.48 1.21
CA ILE A 468 -23.27 34.48 0.59
C ILE A 468 -23.76 33.49 1.63
N ALA A 469 -22.88 32.99 2.51
CA ALA A 469 -23.24 32.04 3.56
C ALA A 469 -24.28 32.61 4.51
N HIS A 470 -24.11 33.88 4.95
CA HIS A 470 -25.07 34.59 5.81
C HIS A 470 -26.45 34.70 5.17
N ASP A 471 -26.52 35.11 3.88
CA ASP A 471 -27.77 35.26 3.14
C ASP A 471 -28.57 33.97 3.03
N GLU A 472 -27.88 32.81 3.06
CA GLU A 472 -28.46 31.47 3.04
C GLU A 472 -28.76 30.91 4.44
N GLY A 473 -28.54 31.67 5.51
CA GLY A 473 -28.83 31.26 6.88
C GLY A 473 -27.70 30.53 7.63
N ILE A 474 -26.53 30.34 7.01
CA ILE A 474 -25.35 29.77 7.65
C ILE A 474 -24.79 30.76 8.67
N ARG A 475 -24.53 30.29 9.91
CA ARG A 475 -24.15 31.15 11.01
C ARG A 475 -22.76 30.90 11.59
N SER A 476 -22.12 29.81 11.24
CA SER A 476 -20.82 29.45 11.79
C SER A 476 -19.86 28.91 10.73
N VAL A 477 -18.59 29.35 10.84
CA VAL A 477 -17.57 29.10 9.83
C VAL A 477 -16.28 28.61 10.47
N ILE A 478 -15.62 27.60 9.87
CA ILE A 478 -14.27 27.17 10.18
C ILE A 478 -13.37 27.29 8.94
N GLN A 479 -12.21 27.89 9.10
CA GLN A 479 -11.20 28.04 8.05
C GLN A 479 -9.82 28.23 8.68
N PRO A 480 -8.71 28.06 7.92
CA PRO A 480 -7.37 28.21 8.49
C PRO A 480 -6.98 29.66 8.85
N GLY A 481 -7.56 30.67 8.25
CA GLY A 481 -7.04 32.04 8.33
C GLY A 481 -5.76 32.25 7.53
N GLY A 482 -5.15 33.42 7.65
CA GLY A 482 -3.88 33.78 7.01
C GLY A 482 -4.01 34.64 5.75
N SER A 483 -5.21 35.14 5.41
CA SER A 483 -5.41 36.11 4.34
C SER A 483 -5.07 37.52 4.83
N ILE A 484 -4.49 38.33 3.96
CA ILE A 484 -4.32 39.77 4.21
C ILE A 484 -5.68 40.47 4.48
N LYS A 485 -6.78 39.89 3.99
CA LYS A 485 -8.14 40.41 4.10
C LYS A 485 -9.00 39.67 5.12
N ASP A 486 -8.42 38.87 6.00
CA ASP A 486 -9.17 38.17 7.05
C ASP A 486 -10.03 39.14 7.88
N GLN A 487 -9.51 40.34 8.17
CA GLN A 487 -10.24 41.35 8.93
C GLN A 487 -11.57 41.73 8.28
N ALA A 488 -11.64 41.83 6.95
CA ALA A 488 -12.89 42.17 6.27
C ALA A 488 -13.96 41.07 6.43
N SER A 489 -13.54 39.78 6.44
CA SER A 489 -14.45 38.67 6.72
C SER A 489 -14.88 38.63 8.19
N ILE A 490 -13.97 38.95 9.14
CA ILE A 490 -14.27 39.05 10.57
C ILE A 490 -15.25 40.16 10.83
N ASP A 491 -14.99 41.38 10.29
CA ASP A 491 -15.86 42.55 10.45
C ASP A 491 -17.28 42.28 9.92
N TYR A 492 -17.40 41.59 8.79
CA TYR A 492 -18.70 41.18 8.25
C TYR A 492 -19.41 40.18 9.19
N CYS A 493 -18.71 39.17 9.68
CA CYS A 493 -19.26 38.21 10.61
C CYS A 493 -19.73 38.86 11.90
N ASP A 494 -18.95 39.77 12.46
CA ASP A 494 -19.32 40.50 13.69
C ASP A 494 -20.57 41.40 13.49
N ALA A 495 -20.63 42.12 12.35
CA ALA A 495 -21.80 42.96 12.00
C ALA A 495 -23.09 42.12 11.82
N HIS A 496 -22.99 40.86 11.46
CA HIS A 496 -24.12 39.98 11.17
C HIS A 496 -24.30 38.84 12.18
N GLN A 497 -23.61 38.89 13.32
CA GLN A 497 -23.70 37.90 14.42
C GLN A 497 -23.35 36.46 13.98
N MET A 498 -22.40 36.33 13.10
CA MET A 498 -21.85 35.03 12.71
C MET A 498 -20.64 34.65 13.58
N GLY A 499 -20.49 33.37 13.89
CA GLY A 499 -19.30 32.83 14.53
C GLY A 499 -18.26 32.38 13.53
N MET A 500 -17.00 32.80 13.68
CA MET A 500 -15.89 32.29 12.86
C MET A 500 -14.76 31.83 13.77
N VAL A 501 -14.20 30.69 13.41
CA VAL A 501 -12.99 30.16 14.05
C VAL A 501 -11.89 29.90 13.01
N PHE A 502 -10.64 30.16 13.40
CA PHE A 502 -9.45 29.81 12.63
C PHE A 502 -8.76 28.62 13.26
N THR A 503 -8.19 27.72 12.41
CA THR A 503 -7.39 26.58 12.83
C THR A 503 -5.90 26.79 12.60
N GLY A 504 -5.51 27.74 11.75
CA GLY A 504 -4.13 27.95 11.33
C GLY A 504 -3.59 26.87 10.37
N ILE A 505 -4.41 25.89 10.01
CA ILE A 505 -3.99 24.71 9.24
C ILE A 505 -4.80 24.63 7.94
N ARG A 506 -4.08 24.65 6.82
CA ARG A 506 -4.65 24.51 5.48
C ARG A 506 -4.66 23.04 5.03
N HIS A 507 -5.77 22.57 4.45
CA HIS A 507 -5.98 21.19 4.01
C HIS A 507 -6.18 21.06 2.50
N PHE A 508 -5.23 21.55 1.69
CA PHE A 508 -5.32 21.40 0.24
C PHE A 508 -5.16 19.94 -0.20
N LYS A 509 -6.04 19.49 -1.11
CA LYS A 509 -6.00 18.19 -1.76
C LYS A 509 -6.20 18.36 -3.27
N HIS A 510 -5.13 18.18 -4.06
CA HIS A 510 -5.14 18.31 -5.52
C HIS A 510 -5.21 16.99 -6.27
#